data_bf7641ba3852da93ac01b44d991d2885
#
_entry.id   bf7641ba3852da93ac01b44d991d2885
#
_cell.length_a   1.000
_cell.length_b   1.000
_cell.length_c   1.000
_cell.angle_alpha   90.00
_cell.angle_beta   90.00
_cell.angle_gamma   90.00
#
_symmetry.space_group_name_H-M   'P 1'
#
loop_
_entity.id
_entity.type
_entity.pdbx_description
1 polymer ?
#
loop_
_entity_poly.entity_id
_entity_poly.type
_entity_poly.pdbx_seq_one_letter_code
_entity_poly.pdbx_strand_id
1 'polypeptide(L)'
;MKILICEDDPKQRERMVSIIENYIMIEEKPMEIELATNDPYAILETSKNMTDIGCYFLDIQLESDINGIKLGSEIRKHDPVGNIIFVTSHSELTYLTFVYKVAAMDFIFKDDPEELRTRIIDCLETALKRLDLLTKDHTVETLELKRGTSSVYVNYDDVMFFESSPKSHRLIAHLDNRQIEFYGNLKELAQLDDRFFRCHNSYVLNRRNITSVDTKERIAYFKNEEF
;
A
#
# COMPACT_ATOMS: atom_id res chain seq x y z
N MET A 1 6.23 -6.10 5.66
CA MET A 1 6.54 -4.80 6.32
C MET A 1 7.52 -5.06 7.46
N LYS A 2 8.60 -4.29 7.53
CA LYS A 2 9.62 -4.40 8.58
C LYS A 2 9.29 -3.50 9.77
N ILE A 3 9.45 -4.01 10.99
CA ILE A 3 9.16 -3.28 12.23
C ILE A 3 10.47 -3.04 12.97
N LEU A 4 10.70 -1.79 13.40
CA LEU A 4 11.85 -1.40 14.19
C LEU A 4 11.38 -0.78 15.49
N ILE A 5 12.04 -1.14 16.60
CA ILE A 5 11.69 -0.69 17.95
C ILE A 5 12.94 -0.06 18.58
N CYS A 6 12.83 1.21 19.01
CA CYS A 6 13.86 1.89 19.79
C CYS A 6 13.32 2.26 21.17
N GLU A 7 13.83 1.60 22.20
CA GLU A 7 13.39 1.71 23.59
C GLU A 7 14.56 1.39 24.49
N ASP A 8 14.88 2.25 25.45
CA ASP A 8 16.01 2.06 26.37
C ASP A 8 15.65 1.15 27.55
N ASP A 9 14.42 1.21 28.10
CA ASP A 9 13.98 0.27 29.14
C ASP A 9 13.83 -1.15 28.57
N PRO A 10 14.65 -2.13 29.02
CA PRO A 10 14.59 -3.51 28.53
C PRO A 10 13.22 -4.16 28.72
N LYS A 11 12.53 -3.88 29.82
CA LYS A 11 11.22 -4.46 30.11
C LYS A 11 10.13 -3.92 29.19
N GLN A 12 10.15 -2.62 28.92
CA GLN A 12 9.22 -2.00 27.97
C GLN A 12 9.48 -2.50 26.55
N ARG A 13 10.75 -2.60 26.16
CA ARG A 13 11.17 -3.14 24.86
C ARG A 13 10.70 -4.59 24.66
N GLU A 14 10.99 -5.49 25.63
CA GLU A 14 10.54 -6.88 25.59
C GLU A 14 9.02 -6.99 25.53
N ARG A 15 8.32 -6.13 26.27
CA ARG A 15 6.86 -6.08 26.25
C ARG A 15 6.31 -5.71 24.88
N MET A 16 6.84 -4.67 24.23
CA MET A 16 6.42 -4.28 22.89
C MET A 16 6.72 -5.39 21.87
N VAL A 17 7.91 -5.99 21.93
CA VAL A 17 8.28 -7.15 21.10
C VAL A 17 7.25 -8.27 21.28
N SER A 18 6.95 -8.66 22.53
CA SER A 18 6.00 -9.74 22.80
C SER A 18 4.59 -9.46 22.28
N ILE A 19 4.10 -8.21 22.42
CA ILE A 19 2.78 -7.81 21.89
C ILE A 19 2.75 -7.95 20.37
N ILE A 20 3.79 -7.47 19.69
CA ILE A 20 3.89 -7.44 18.24
C ILE A 20 4.05 -8.86 17.67
N GLU A 21 4.96 -9.67 18.23
CA GLU A 21 5.18 -11.06 17.81
C GLU A 21 3.92 -11.91 17.99
N ASN A 22 3.24 -11.79 19.13
CA ASN A 22 1.98 -12.50 19.37
C ASN A 22 0.90 -12.10 18.35
N TYR A 23 0.78 -10.82 18.03
CA TYR A 23 -0.16 -10.35 17.02
C TYR A 23 0.17 -10.89 15.63
N ILE A 24 1.43 -10.82 15.21
CA ILE A 24 1.90 -11.34 13.91
C ILE A 24 1.59 -12.83 13.79
N MET A 25 1.90 -13.61 14.85
CA MET A 25 1.72 -15.06 14.86
C MET A 25 0.25 -15.48 14.85
N ILE A 26 -0.61 -14.83 15.65
CA ILE A 26 -2.03 -15.18 15.76
C ILE A 26 -2.80 -14.82 14.48
N GLU A 27 -2.51 -13.64 13.93
CA GLU A 27 -3.22 -13.08 12.78
C GLU A 27 -2.53 -13.38 11.44
N GLU A 28 -1.43 -14.15 11.44
CA GLU A 28 -0.64 -14.54 10.24
C GLU A 28 -0.31 -13.34 9.33
N LYS A 29 0.08 -12.19 9.95
CA LYS A 29 0.32 -10.95 9.19
C LYS A 29 1.68 -10.96 8.48
N PRO A 30 1.79 -10.37 7.27
CA PRO A 30 3.03 -10.29 6.51
C PRO A 30 3.96 -9.19 7.07
N MET A 31 4.36 -9.34 8.32
CA MET A 31 5.21 -8.42 9.07
C MET A 31 6.27 -9.20 9.84
N GLU A 32 7.39 -8.55 10.15
CA GLU A 32 8.44 -9.09 11.01
C GLU A 32 9.15 -7.98 11.79
N ILE A 33 9.63 -8.28 12.97
CA ILE A 33 10.50 -7.37 13.73
C ILE A 33 11.92 -7.53 13.18
N GLU A 34 12.41 -6.49 12.52
CA GLU A 34 13.76 -6.45 11.97
C GLU A 34 14.79 -6.12 13.04
N LEU A 35 14.46 -5.19 13.95
CA LEU A 35 15.36 -4.77 15.01
C LEU A 35 14.58 -4.23 16.22
N ALA A 36 14.97 -4.66 17.42
CA ALA A 36 14.54 -4.06 18.68
C ALA A 36 15.78 -3.76 19.54
N THR A 37 16.05 -2.49 19.78
CA THR A 37 17.30 -2.03 20.40
C THR A 37 17.10 -0.78 21.25
N ASN A 38 18.08 -0.47 22.11
CA ASN A 38 18.20 0.81 22.79
C ASN A 38 19.12 1.80 22.04
N ASP A 39 19.75 1.36 20.94
CA ASP A 39 20.68 2.19 20.18
C ASP A 39 19.97 2.87 18.99
N PRO A 40 19.72 4.19 19.03
CA PRO A 40 19.09 4.92 17.92
C PRO A 40 19.92 4.93 16.63
N TYR A 41 21.25 4.80 16.73
CA TYR A 41 22.10 4.74 15.55
C TYR A 41 21.99 3.43 14.80
N ALA A 42 21.79 2.31 15.51
CA ALA A 42 21.48 1.03 14.90
C ALA A 42 20.16 1.07 14.12
N ILE A 43 19.14 1.76 14.66
CA ILE A 43 17.86 1.99 13.93
C ILE A 43 18.10 2.78 12.65
N LEU A 44 18.90 3.88 12.73
CA LEU A 44 19.19 4.68 11.55
C LEU A 44 19.98 3.93 10.48
N GLU A 45 20.94 3.12 10.89
CA GLU A 45 21.72 2.31 9.95
C GLU A 45 20.82 1.25 9.27
N THR A 46 20.00 0.55 10.05
CA THR A 46 19.06 -0.43 9.52
C THR A 46 18.07 0.23 8.56
N SER A 47 17.47 1.37 8.95
CA SER A 47 16.49 2.08 8.11
C SER A 47 17.07 2.56 6.76
N LYS A 48 18.35 2.93 6.71
CA LYS A 48 19.05 3.34 5.46
C LYS A 48 19.25 2.18 4.50
N ASN A 49 19.41 0.97 5.03
CA ASN A 49 19.70 -0.23 4.24
C ASN A 49 18.42 -1.00 3.86
N MET A 50 17.27 -0.64 4.42
CA MET A 50 15.97 -1.23 4.08
C MET A 50 15.46 -0.71 2.74
N THR A 51 14.87 -1.61 1.96
CA THR A 51 14.12 -1.30 0.73
C THR A 51 12.62 -1.23 0.96
N ASP A 52 12.16 -1.82 2.07
CA ASP A 52 10.76 -1.88 2.45
C ASP A 52 10.35 -0.64 3.25
N ILE A 53 9.08 -0.29 3.18
CA ILE A 53 8.49 0.74 4.05
C ILE A 53 8.52 0.26 5.49
N GLY A 54 9.14 1.04 6.36
CA GLY A 54 9.30 0.73 7.78
C GLY A 54 8.08 1.08 8.64
N CYS A 55 7.96 0.37 9.79
CA CYS A 55 7.09 0.73 10.89
C CYS A 55 7.94 0.88 12.15
N TYR A 56 8.03 2.10 12.67
CA TYR A 56 8.98 2.47 13.71
C TYR A 56 8.24 2.80 15.00
N PHE A 57 8.48 2.02 16.06
CA PHE A 57 8.04 2.32 17.42
C PHE A 57 9.22 2.92 18.19
N LEU A 58 9.12 4.19 18.54
CA LEU A 58 10.21 4.97 19.10
C LEU A 58 9.83 5.56 20.45
N ASP A 59 10.62 5.30 21.50
CA ASP A 59 10.52 6.15 22.69
C ASP A 59 11.08 7.54 22.38
N ILE A 60 10.44 8.56 22.97
CA ILE A 60 10.90 9.94 22.84
C ILE A 60 12.15 10.17 23.70
N GLN A 61 12.19 9.63 24.94
CA GLN A 61 13.35 9.73 25.81
C GLN A 61 14.22 8.50 25.64
N LEU A 62 15.38 8.68 25.07
CA LEU A 62 16.40 7.66 24.91
C LEU A 62 17.64 8.07 25.71
N GLU A 63 18.31 7.13 26.35
CA GLU A 63 19.62 7.34 27.00
C GLU A 63 20.73 7.52 25.95
N SER A 64 20.61 8.56 25.10
CA SER A 64 21.50 8.84 23.99
C SER A 64 21.60 10.35 23.77
N ASP A 65 22.58 10.77 22.96
CA ASP A 65 22.74 12.17 22.52
C ASP A 65 21.66 12.61 21.51
N ILE A 66 20.90 11.67 20.95
CA ILE A 66 19.69 11.94 20.17
C ILE A 66 18.47 11.34 20.85
N ASN A 67 17.38 12.11 20.92
CA ASN A 67 16.11 11.63 21.40
C ASN A 67 15.28 11.01 20.26
N GLY A 68 14.19 10.33 20.59
CA GLY A 68 13.35 9.65 19.60
C GLY A 68 12.74 10.59 18.55
N ILE A 69 12.47 11.86 18.89
CA ILE A 69 11.93 12.84 17.93
C ILE A 69 12.97 13.17 16.88
N LYS A 70 14.23 13.42 17.29
CA LYS A 70 15.34 13.65 16.37
C LYS A 70 15.61 12.41 15.55
N LEU A 71 15.57 11.22 16.16
CA LEU A 71 15.65 9.93 15.46
C LEU A 71 14.56 9.82 14.35
N GLY A 72 13.31 10.10 14.69
CA GLY A 72 12.21 10.10 13.72
C GLY A 72 12.42 11.10 12.58
N SER A 73 12.94 12.30 12.87
CA SER A 73 13.29 13.29 11.85
C SER A 73 14.42 12.83 10.90
N GLU A 74 15.42 12.10 11.41
CA GLU A 74 16.47 11.52 10.59
C GLU A 74 15.95 10.36 9.73
N ILE A 75 15.08 9.48 10.30
CA ILE A 75 14.42 8.40 9.55
C ILE A 75 13.64 8.96 8.35
N ARG A 76 12.93 10.08 8.50
CA ARG A 76 12.17 10.74 7.41
C ARG A 76 12.99 11.09 6.20
N LYS A 77 14.30 11.29 6.33
CA LYS A 77 15.19 11.59 5.20
C LYS A 77 15.43 10.37 4.31
N HIS A 78 15.27 9.17 4.86
CA HIS A 78 15.55 7.90 4.18
C HIS A 78 14.26 7.10 3.88
N ASP A 79 13.30 7.18 4.80
CA ASP A 79 11.96 6.58 4.65
C ASP A 79 10.88 7.66 4.82
N PRO A 80 10.60 8.45 3.78
CA PRO A 80 9.63 9.55 3.85
C PRO A 80 8.19 9.09 4.05
N VAL A 81 7.85 7.84 3.72
CA VAL A 81 6.49 7.27 3.83
C VAL A 81 6.35 6.26 4.99
N GLY A 82 7.43 5.92 5.68
CA GLY A 82 7.44 5.03 6.82
C GLY A 82 6.47 5.44 7.93
N ASN A 83 5.96 4.48 8.67
CA ASN A 83 5.01 4.72 9.76
C ASN A 83 5.78 4.92 11.07
N ILE A 84 5.81 6.16 11.59
CA ILE A 84 6.49 6.49 12.85
C ILE A 84 5.45 6.62 13.95
N ILE A 85 5.59 5.81 14.99
CA ILE A 85 4.76 5.79 16.18
C ILE A 85 5.65 6.10 17.39
N PHE A 86 5.30 7.09 18.18
CA PHE A 86 5.97 7.36 19.44
C PHE A 86 5.29 6.61 20.56
N VAL A 87 6.10 5.90 21.37
CA VAL A 87 5.63 5.16 22.55
C VAL A 87 6.36 5.75 23.76
N THR A 88 5.68 6.53 24.59
CA THR A 88 6.35 7.34 25.63
C THR A 88 5.48 7.52 26.89
N SER A 89 6.13 7.79 28.01
CA SER A 89 5.46 8.26 29.23
C SER A 89 5.35 9.79 29.31
N HIS A 90 5.81 10.52 28.28
CA HIS A 90 5.96 11.97 28.27
C HIS A 90 4.99 12.66 27.31
N SER A 91 3.75 12.87 27.76
CA SER A 91 2.70 13.52 26.95
C SER A 91 3.04 14.98 26.58
N GLU A 92 3.79 15.68 27.42
CA GLU A 92 4.19 17.08 27.23
C GLU A 92 5.14 17.29 26.04
N LEU A 93 5.79 16.22 25.55
CA LEU A 93 6.72 16.30 24.43
C LEU A 93 6.05 16.12 23.06
N THR A 94 4.76 15.78 23.04
CA THR A 94 4.01 15.50 21.81
C THR A 94 4.06 16.66 20.80
N TYR A 95 4.02 17.92 21.25
CA TYR A 95 4.06 19.08 20.37
C TYR A 95 5.36 19.22 19.56
N LEU A 96 6.47 18.66 20.07
CA LEU A 96 7.78 18.74 19.39
C LEU A 96 7.77 18.01 18.05
N THR A 97 6.95 16.99 17.85
CA THR A 97 6.86 16.25 16.58
C THR A 97 6.34 17.12 15.45
N PHE A 98 5.50 18.11 15.75
CA PHE A 98 5.08 19.12 14.79
C PHE A 98 6.24 20.08 14.47
N VAL A 99 6.99 20.49 15.49
CA VAL A 99 8.16 21.37 15.31
C VAL A 99 9.22 20.71 14.42
N TYR A 100 9.51 19.44 14.64
CA TYR A 100 10.50 18.67 13.87
C TYR A 100 9.95 18.06 12.57
N LYS A 101 8.67 18.29 12.24
CA LYS A 101 8.02 17.82 11.00
C LYS A 101 8.14 16.30 10.80
N VAL A 102 8.09 15.53 11.89
CA VAL A 102 8.24 14.05 11.83
C VAL A 102 7.06 13.38 11.14
N ALA A 103 5.88 14.02 11.13
CA ALA A 103 4.64 13.45 10.63
C ALA A 103 4.38 12.07 11.23
N ALA A 104 4.39 12.02 12.58
CA ALA A 104 4.08 10.78 13.31
C ALA A 104 2.69 10.27 12.94
N MET A 105 2.57 8.96 12.81
CA MET A 105 1.29 8.32 12.57
C MET A 105 0.44 8.32 13.84
N ASP A 106 1.09 8.08 14.99
CA ASP A 106 0.41 8.04 16.28
C ASP A 106 1.35 8.29 17.47
N PHE A 107 0.73 8.52 18.65
CA PHE A 107 1.34 8.60 19.97
C PHE A 107 0.66 7.64 20.91
N ILE A 108 1.42 6.76 21.56
CA ILE A 108 0.96 5.78 22.53
C ILE A 108 1.57 6.10 23.88
N PHE A 109 0.74 6.22 24.91
CA PHE A 109 1.21 6.40 26.27
C PHE A 109 1.41 5.03 26.96
N LYS A 110 2.53 4.93 27.70
CA LYS A 110 2.94 3.67 28.35
C LYS A 110 2.20 3.37 29.66
N ASP A 111 1.38 4.31 30.15
CA ASP A 111 0.82 4.27 31.54
C ASP A 111 -0.19 3.14 31.74
N ASP A 112 -0.98 2.81 30.71
CA ASP A 112 -1.94 1.71 30.76
C ASP A 112 -1.50 0.52 29.90
N PRO A 113 -1.27 -0.65 30.51
CA PRO A 113 -0.87 -1.86 29.79
C PRO A 113 -1.84 -2.39 28.76
N GLU A 114 -3.14 -2.29 29.00
CA GLU A 114 -4.16 -2.79 28.06
C GLU A 114 -4.37 -1.79 26.91
N GLU A 115 -4.32 -0.51 27.22
CA GLU A 115 -4.36 0.54 26.20
C GLU A 115 -3.12 0.47 25.30
N LEU A 116 -1.93 0.30 25.86
CA LEU A 116 -0.68 0.12 25.11
C LEU A 116 -0.80 -1.02 24.08
N ARG A 117 -1.30 -2.20 24.51
CA ARG A 117 -1.48 -3.34 23.62
C ARG A 117 -2.45 -3.04 22.48
N THR A 118 -3.61 -2.50 22.82
CA THR A 118 -4.66 -2.17 21.85
C THR A 118 -4.16 -1.17 20.82
N ARG A 119 -3.49 -0.11 21.27
CA ARG A 119 -2.97 0.95 20.38
C ARG A 119 -1.84 0.46 19.47
N ILE A 120 -0.94 -0.40 19.96
CA ILE A 120 0.09 -1.01 19.11
C ILE A 120 -0.56 -1.79 17.98
N ILE A 121 -1.57 -2.62 18.27
CA ILE A 121 -2.28 -3.42 17.26
C ILE A 121 -2.98 -2.51 16.24
N ASP A 122 -3.70 -1.48 16.69
CA ASP A 122 -4.38 -0.50 15.81
C ASP A 122 -3.39 0.21 14.88
N CYS A 123 -2.21 0.56 15.39
CA CYS A 123 -1.14 1.14 14.59
C CYS A 123 -0.62 0.18 13.52
N LEU A 124 -0.40 -1.09 13.86
CA LEU A 124 0.05 -2.11 12.91
C LEU A 124 -0.97 -2.35 11.80
N GLU A 125 -2.26 -2.44 12.15
CA GLU A 125 -3.34 -2.57 11.15
C GLU A 125 -3.43 -1.36 10.22
N THR A 126 -3.30 -0.16 10.79
CA THR A 126 -3.31 1.09 10.02
C THR A 126 -2.11 1.16 9.08
N ALA A 127 -0.92 0.77 9.56
CA ALA A 127 0.30 0.72 8.75
C ALA A 127 0.18 -0.29 7.58
N LEU A 128 -0.42 -1.47 7.81
CA LEU A 128 -0.68 -2.45 6.76
C LEU A 128 -1.67 -1.92 5.72
N LYS A 129 -2.78 -1.31 6.15
CA LYS A 129 -3.75 -0.71 5.23
C LYS A 129 -3.12 0.38 4.35
N ARG A 130 -2.23 1.21 4.94
CA ARG A 130 -1.48 2.21 4.17
C ARG A 130 -0.51 1.57 3.18
N LEU A 131 0.21 0.53 3.60
CA LEU A 131 1.11 -0.22 2.72
C LEU A 131 0.35 -0.83 1.54
N ASP A 132 -0.80 -1.45 1.79
CA ASP A 132 -1.68 -2.02 0.76
C ASP A 132 -2.13 -0.96 -0.26
N LEU A 133 -2.48 0.23 0.19
CA LEU A 133 -2.84 1.33 -0.70
C LEU A 133 -1.66 1.79 -1.56
N LEU A 134 -0.48 1.97 -0.94
CA LEU A 134 0.73 2.39 -1.64
C LEU A 134 1.23 1.34 -2.65
N THR A 135 1.07 0.05 -2.35
CA THR A 135 1.46 -1.04 -3.26
C THR A 135 0.45 -1.29 -4.36
N LYS A 136 -0.85 -1.12 -4.10
CA LYS A 136 -1.90 -1.23 -5.12
C LYS A 136 -1.81 -0.16 -6.18
N ASP A 137 -1.37 1.06 -5.83
CA ASP A 137 -1.15 2.13 -6.80
C ASP A 137 0.12 1.91 -7.67
N HIS A 138 1.02 0.97 -7.32
CA HIS A 138 2.26 0.73 -8.06
C HIS A 138 2.29 -0.57 -8.87
N THR A 139 1.37 -1.49 -8.70
CA THR A 139 1.14 -2.54 -9.71
C THR A 139 0.15 -2.02 -10.75
N VAL A 140 0.59 -1.07 -11.56
CA VAL A 140 -0.09 -0.76 -12.81
C VAL A 140 0.04 -2.00 -13.68
N GLU A 141 -0.92 -2.92 -13.52
CA GLU A 141 -1.02 -4.07 -14.39
C GLU A 141 -1.27 -3.57 -15.81
N THR A 142 -0.28 -3.75 -16.67
CA THR A 142 -0.35 -3.29 -18.05
C THR A 142 -0.63 -4.45 -19.00
N LEU A 143 -1.57 -4.22 -19.90
CA LEU A 143 -1.90 -5.11 -21.00
C LEU A 143 -1.08 -4.70 -22.22
N GLU A 144 -0.36 -5.65 -22.80
CA GLU A 144 0.32 -5.45 -24.09
C GLU A 144 -0.66 -5.63 -25.25
N LEU A 145 -0.87 -4.58 -26.05
CA LEU A 145 -1.66 -4.58 -27.27
C LEU A 145 -0.73 -4.57 -28.50
N LYS A 146 -0.65 -5.68 -29.24
CA LYS A 146 0.25 -5.83 -30.40
C LYS A 146 -0.32 -5.15 -31.64
N ARG A 147 0.46 -4.25 -32.25
CA ARG A 147 0.11 -3.50 -33.48
C ARG A 147 1.09 -3.78 -34.61
N GLY A 148 1.18 -5.02 -35.06
CA GLY A 148 2.16 -5.43 -36.07
C GLY A 148 3.58 -5.51 -35.48
N THR A 149 4.46 -4.62 -35.86
CA THR A 149 5.86 -4.55 -35.37
C THR A 149 6.03 -3.75 -34.10
N SER A 150 4.98 -3.15 -33.56
CA SER A 150 4.99 -2.36 -32.33
C SER A 150 3.99 -2.88 -31.32
N SER A 151 4.22 -2.60 -30.04
CA SER A 151 3.31 -2.87 -28.94
C SER A 151 2.96 -1.58 -28.22
N VAL A 152 1.72 -1.49 -27.75
CA VAL A 152 1.24 -0.42 -26.87
C VAL A 152 0.86 -1.04 -25.55
N TYR A 153 1.36 -0.49 -24.45
CA TYR A 153 1.02 -0.92 -23.10
C TYR A 153 -0.08 0.00 -22.56
N VAL A 154 -1.15 -0.58 -22.04
CA VAL A 154 -2.29 0.13 -21.43
C VAL A 154 -2.60 -0.46 -20.06
N ASN A 155 -3.04 0.37 -19.13
CA ASN A 155 -3.47 -0.14 -17.82
C ASN A 155 -4.75 -0.94 -18.00
N TYR A 156 -4.85 -2.07 -17.28
CA TYR A 156 -6.09 -2.86 -17.27
C TYR A 156 -7.30 -2.02 -16.85
N ASP A 157 -7.14 -1.12 -15.88
CA ASP A 157 -8.22 -0.31 -15.35
C ASP A 157 -8.65 0.84 -16.28
N ASP A 158 -7.82 1.21 -17.27
CA ASP A 158 -8.19 2.20 -18.30
C ASP A 158 -9.04 1.59 -19.41
N VAL A 159 -9.09 0.26 -19.54
CA VAL A 159 -9.85 -0.42 -20.57
C VAL A 159 -11.32 -0.53 -20.18
N MET A 160 -12.22 0.02 -20.99
CA MET A 160 -13.67 -0.10 -20.82
C MET A 160 -14.16 -1.44 -21.39
N PHE A 161 -13.86 -1.68 -22.66
CA PHE A 161 -14.21 -2.93 -23.33
C PHE A 161 -13.34 -3.17 -24.58
N PHE A 162 -13.42 -4.41 -25.08
CA PHE A 162 -12.86 -4.80 -26.37
C PHE A 162 -13.98 -5.17 -27.33
N GLU A 163 -13.85 -4.81 -28.59
CA GLU A 163 -14.75 -5.24 -29.64
C GLU A 163 -14.02 -5.82 -30.85
N SER A 164 -14.71 -6.60 -31.65
CA SER A 164 -14.22 -7.11 -32.93
C SER A 164 -14.12 -5.97 -33.94
N SER A 165 -12.93 -5.73 -34.51
CA SER A 165 -12.77 -4.81 -35.64
C SER A 165 -13.41 -5.40 -36.92
N PRO A 166 -13.93 -4.55 -37.85
CA PRO A 166 -14.31 -4.99 -39.19
C PRO A 166 -13.15 -5.62 -39.98
N LYS A 167 -11.90 -5.32 -39.59
CA LYS A 167 -10.71 -5.91 -40.20
C LYS A 167 -10.40 -7.28 -39.62
N SER A 168 -10.07 -8.24 -40.47
CA SER A 168 -9.74 -9.60 -40.05
C SER A 168 -8.60 -9.64 -39.03
N HIS A 169 -8.75 -10.49 -38.00
CA HIS A 169 -7.78 -10.71 -36.91
C HIS A 169 -7.43 -9.46 -36.08
N ARG A 170 -8.28 -8.44 -36.09
CA ARG A 170 -8.09 -7.23 -35.28
C ARG A 170 -9.23 -7.02 -34.31
N LEU A 171 -8.88 -6.41 -33.22
CA LEU A 171 -9.77 -5.97 -32.16
C LEU A 171 -9.56 -4.48 -31.93
N ILE A 172 -10.54 -3.82 -31.32
CA ILE A 172 -10.46 -2.45 -30.86
C ILE A 172 -10.57 -2.47 -29.33
N ALA A 173 -9.59 -1.91 -28.64
CA ALA A 173 -9.65 -1.61 -27.23
C ALA A 173 -10.20 -0.19 -27.04
N HIS A 174 -11.31 -0.06 -26.34
CA HIS A 174 -11.88 1.22 -25.94
C HIS A 174 -11.35 1.58 -24.54
N LEU A 175 -10.56 2.66 -24.46
CA LEU A 175 -10.06 3.21 -23.21
C LEU A 175 -10.85 4.45 -22.83
N ASP A 176 -10.59 4.99 -21.67
CA ASP A 176 -11.27 6.18 -21.15
C ASP A 176 -11.21 7.38 -22.12
N ASN A 177 -10.07 7.58 -22.80
CA ASN A 177 -9.80 8.76 -23.63
C ASN A 177 -9.40 8.45 -25.08
N ARG A 178 -9.33 7.20 -25.49
CA ARG A 178 -8.89 6.79 -26.85
C ARG A 178 -9.29 5.37 -27.19
N GLN A 179 -9.22 5.06 -28.48
CA GLN A 179 -9.38 3.71 -29.02
C GLN A 179 -8.06 3.23 -29.63
N ILE A 180 -7.78 1.92 -29.48
CA ILE A 180 -6.56 1.31 -30.01
C ILE A 180 -6.95 0.06 -30.80
N GLU A 181 -6.70 0.04 -32.11
CA GLU A 181 -6.83 -1.17 -32.94
C GLU A 181 -5.54 -2.01 -32.80
N PHE A 182 -5.70 -3.31 -32.53
CA PHE A 182 -4.59 -4.22 -32.27
C PHE A 182 -4.91 -5.65 -32.76
N TYR A 183 -3.90 -6.52 -32.83
CA TYR A 183 -4.07 -7.94 -33.15
C TYR A 183 -4.36 -8.73 -31.87
N GLY A 184 -5.42 -9.55 -31.89
CA GLY A 184 -5.79 -10.32 -30.70
C GLY A 184 -7.01 -11.22 -30.93
N ASN A 185 -7.40 -11.90 -29.85
CA ASN A 185 -8.54 -12.79 -29.82
C ASN A 185 -9.38 -12.50 -28.58
N LEU A 186 -10.67 -12.23 -28.75
CA LEU A 186 -11.59 -11.94 -27.63
C LEU A 186 -11.70 -13.09 -26.63
N LYS A 187 -11.54 -14.34 -27.07
CA LYS A 187 -11.58 -15.49 -26.17
C LYS A 187 -10.39 -15.53 -25.22
N GLU A 188 -9.21 -15.17 -25.72
CA GLU A 188 -7.99 -15.09 -24.91
C GLU A 188 -8.07 -13.92 -23.91
N LEU A 189 -8.55 -12.75 -24.37
CA LEU A 189 -8.74 -11.58 -23.49
C LEU A 189 -9.72 -11.85 -22.34
N ALA A 190 -10.80 -12.59 -22.60
CA ALA A 190 -11.77 -12.95 -21.57
C ALA A 190 -11.24 -13.93 -20.51
N GLN A 191 -10.10 -14.58 -20.77
CA GLN A 191 -9.43 -15.50 -19.86
C GLN A 191 -8.19 -14.91 -19.20
N LEU A 192 -7.81 -13.70 -19.60
CA LEU A 192 -6.57 -13.07 -19.18
C LEU A 192 -6.64 -12.57 -17.73
N ASP A 193 -7.79 -12.08 -17.32
CA ASP A 193 -8.03 -11.53 -15.99
C ASP A 193 -9.53 -11.57 -15.65
N ASP A 194 -9.87 -11.75 -14.38
CA ASP A 194 -11.25 -11.83 -13.87
C ASP A 194 -12.07 -10.54 -14.09
N ARG A 195 -11.40 -9.41 -14.33
CA ARG A 195 -12.05 -8.14 -14.71
C ARG A 195 -12.77 -8.24 -16.04
N PHE A 196 -12.27 -9.08 -16.96
CA PHE A 196 -12.78 -9.18 -18.32
C PHE A 196 -13.85 -10.27 -18.45
N PHE A 197 -15.01 -9.86 -18.91
CA PHE A 197 -16.17 -10.72 -19.09
C PHE A 197 -16.66 -10.71 -20.54
N ARG A 198 -16.72 -11.88 -21.17
CA ARG A 198 -17.27 -12.02 -22.51
C ARG A 198 -18.79 -12.04 -22.47
N CYS A 199 -19.44 -10.93 -22.76
CA CYS A 199 -20.90 -10.82 -22.79
C CYS A 199 -21.51 -11.15 -24.15
N HIS A 200 -20.73 -11.09 -25.25
CA HIS A 200 -21.18 -11.33 -26.62
C HIS A 200 -20.03 -11.92 -27.47
N ASN A 201 -20.37 -12.45 -28.67
CA ASN A 201 -19.35 -12.95 -29.61
C ASN A 201 -18.36 -11.86 -30.04
N SER A 202 -18.80 -10.61 -30.07
CA SER A 202 -18.02 -9.47 -30.53
C SER A 202 -17.51 -8.57 -29.40
N TYR A 203 -17.85 -8.83 -28.12
CA TYR A 203 -17.55 -7.94 -27.01
C TYR A 203 -17.02 -8.65 -25.77
N VAL A 204 -15.99 -8.06 -25.17
CA VAL A 204 -15.46 -8.39 -23.82
C VAL A 204 -15.43 -7.12 -23.01
N LEU A 205 -16.15 -7.07 -21.88
CA LEU A 205 -16.31 -5.89 -21.04
C LEU A 205 -15.39 -5.97 -19.82
N ASN A 206 -14.89 -4.82 -19.36
CA ASN A 206 -14.26 -4.71 -18.05
C ASN A 206 -15.32 -4.42 -16.97
N ARG A 207 -15.58 -5.40 -16.10
CA ARG A 207 -16.60 -5.31 -15.05
C ARG A 207 -16.38 -4.14 -14.09
N ARG A 208 -15.13 -3.76 -13.82
CA ARG A 208 -14.79 -2.68 -12.90
C ARG A 208 -15.16 -1.28 -13.41
N ASN A 209 -15.29 -1.14 -14.73
CA ASN A 209 -15.58 0.13 -15.37
C ASN A 209 -17.05 0.29 -15.78
N ILE A 210 -17.89 -0.73 -15.56
CA ILE A 210 -19.33 -0.65 -15.79
C ILE A 210 -19.96 0.17 -14.66
N THR A 211 -20.70 1.22 -15.00
CA THR A 211 -21.46 2.06 -14.05
C THR A 211 -22.91 1.61 -13.89
N SER A 212 -23.53 1.17 -15.00
CA SER A 212 -24.89 0.63 -14.97
C SER A 212 -25.14 -0.29 -16.16
N VAL A 213 -26.19 -1.12 -16.06
CA VAL A 213 -26.64 -2.02 -17.13
C VAL A 213 -28.14 -1.89 -17.29
N ASP A 214 -28.61 -1.52 -18.48
CA ASP A 214 -30.00 -1.65 -18.86
C ASP A 214 -30.24 -3.05 -19.43
N THR A 215 -30.88 -3.91 -18.64
CA THR A 215 -31.17 -5.31 -19.04
C THR A 215 -32.29 -5.40 -20.09
N LYS A 216 -33.17 -4.41 -20.18
CA LYS A 216 -34.27 -4.37 -21.14
C LYS A 216 -33.76 -3.97 -22.52
N GLU A 217 -32.98 -2.92 -22.60
CA GLU A 217 -32.36 -2.45 -23.84
C GLU A 217 -31.04 -3.18 -24.16
N ARG A 218 -30.48 -3.95 -23.23
CA ARG A 218 -29.22 -4.68 -23.34
C ARG A 218 -28.01 -3.78 -23.56
N ILE A 219 -27.99 -2.64 -22.84
CA ILE A 219 -26.92 -1.63 -22.92
C ILE A 219 -26.13 -1.65 -21.62
N ALA A 220 -24.81 -1.62 -21.71
CA ALA A 220 -23.91 -1.38 -20.60
C ALA A 220 -23.32 0.03 -20.70
N TYR A 221 -23.39 0.78 -19.58
CA TYR A 221 -22.82 2.13 -19.48
C TYR A 221 -21.50 2.07 -18.74
N PHE A 222 -20.54 2.87 -19.19
CA PHE A 222 -19.20 2.96 -18.63
C PHE A 222 -18.95 4.33 -18.01
N LYS A 223 -17.84 4.47 -17.29
CA LYS A 223 -17.49 5.71 -16.56
C LYS A 223 -17.35 6.95 -17.44
N ASN A 224 -17.05 6.80 -18.71
CA ASN A 224 -16.83 7.89 -19.65
C ASN A 224 -18.08 8.34 -20.42
N GLU A 225 -19.27 7.84 -20.10
CA GLU A 225 -20.59 8.22 -20.67
C GLU A 225 -20.71 8.23 -22.22
N GLU A 226 -19.71 7.77 -22.95
CA GLU A 226 -19.65 7.95 -24.42
C GLU A 226 -20.00 6.70 -25.27
N PHE A 227 -20.65 5.66 -24.68
CA PHE A 227 -21.05 4.51 -25.51
C PHE A 227 -22.34 3.84 -25.05
#